data_19897c166a5d548d79928578d24f525f
#
_entry.id   19897c166a5d548d79928578d24f525f
#
_cell.length_a   1.000
_cell.length_b   1.000
_cell.length_c   1.000
_cell.angle_alpha   90.00
_cell.angle_beta   90.00
_cell.angle_gamma   90.00
#
_symmetry.space_group_name_H-M   'P 1'
#
loop_
_entity.id
_entity.type
_entity.pdbx_description
1 polymer ?
#
loop_
_entity_poly.entity_id
_entity_poly.type
_entity_poly.pdbx_seq_one_letter_code
_entity_poly.pdbx_strand_id
1 'polypeptide(L)'
;MNQLKRFPIKYIRDFIKKDYKLRDECFICGSTKTLELHHLLSISELFNKWCVKNKIHTIEDVEYIKKLRVEFAKDCENELSHEHLYTLCSAHHKQLHSIYGQTYSNHLAPKIKNWLEIQKAKNGRV
;
A
#
# COMPACT_ATOMS: atom_id res chain seq x y z
N MET A 1 -1.46 21.80 5.51
CA MET A 1 -2.42 21.49 4.48
C MET A 1 -3.49 20.53 4.98
N ASN A 2 -4.69 20.79 4.59
CA ASN A 2 -5.78 19.95 5.04
C ASN A 2 -5.87 18.66 4.24
N GLN A 3 -6.03 17.59 4.99
CA GLN A 3 -6.28 16.30 4.37
C GLN A 3 -7.72 16.24 3.89
N LEU A 4 -7.99 15.39 2.93
CA LEU A 4 -9.33 15.16 2.43
C LEU A 4 -10.05 14.18 3.35
N LYS A 5 -10.28 14.58 4.60
CA LYS A 5 -10.81 13.68 5.63
C LYS A 5 -12.31 13.43 5.55
N ARG A 6 -13.02 14.31 4.90
CA ARG A 6 -14.48 14.25 4.88
C ARG A 6 -15.00 13.01 4.20
N PHE A 7 -14.24 12.50 3.23
CA PHE A 7 -14.65 11.31 2.53
C PHE A 7 -13.79 10.15 2.92
N PRO A 8 -14.40 9.01 3.21
CA PRO A 8 -13.64 7.83 3.55
C PRO A 8 -12.72 7.44 2.40
N ILE A 9 -11.46 7.42 2.69
CA ILE A 9 -10.45 6.96 1.75
C ILE A 9 -10.74 5.51 1.31
N LYS A 10 -11.64 4.83 2.01
CA LYS A 10 -12.02 3.46 1.68
C LYS A 10 -12.55 3.32 0.26
N TYR A 11 -13.24 4.34 -0.27
CA TYR A 11 -13.71 4.28 -1.66
C TYR A 11 -12.56 4.17 -2.65
N ILE A 12 -11.42 4.76 -2.30
CA ILE A 12 -10.22 4.69 -3.11
C ILE A 12 -9.53 3.35 -2.89
N ARG A 13 -9.30 2.98 -1.62
CA ARG A 13 -8.60 1.74 -1.28
C ARG A 13 -9.32 0.50 -1.77
N ASP A 14 -10.63 0.45 -1.59
CA ASP A 14 -11.40 -0.72 -2.01
C ASP A 14 -11.35 -0.89 -3.53
N PHE A 15 -11.41 0.22 -4.26
CA PHE A 15 -11.31 0.18 -5.72
C PHE A 15 -9.94 -0.33 -6.17
N ILE A 16 -8.88 0.17 -5.57
CA ILE A 16 -7.51 -0.24 -5.90
C ILE A 16 -7.27 -1.70 -5.53
N LYS A 17 -7.71 -2.10 -4.32
CA LYS A 17 -7.41 -3.43 -3.79
C LYS A 17 -8.22 -4.55 -4.40
N LYS A 18 -9.27 -4.25 -5.14
CA LYS A 18 -10.13 -5.31 -5.70
C LYS A 18 -9.38 -6.30 -6.58
N ASP A 19 -8.27 -5.86 -7.19
CA ASP A 19 -7.47 -6.70 -8.07
C ASP A 19 -6.22 -7.27 -7.39
N TYR A 20 -6.02 -6.95 -6.11
CA TYR A 20 -4.85 -7.45 -5.38
C TYR A 20 -5.06 -8.91 -5.00
N LYS A 21 -4.00 -9.69 -5.14
CA LYS A 21 -4.02 -11.10 -4.79
C LYS A 21 -2.85 -11.47 -3.93
N LEU A 22 -3.10 -12.31 -2.94
CA LEU A 22 -2.04 -12.90 -2.13
C LEU A 22 -1.30 -13.95 -2.98
N ARG A 23 -0.01 -14.07 -2.73
CA ARG A 23 0.74 -15.19 -3.27
C ARG A 23 0.57 -16.40 -2.35
N ASP A 24 1.13 -17.53 -2.75
CA ASP A 24 0.91 -18.80 -2.06
C ASP A 24 1.75 -18.94 -0.79
N GLU A 25 2.75 -18.09 -0.61
CA GLU A 25 3.65 -18.20 0.54
C GLU A 25 4.23 -16.85 0.94
N CYS A 26 4.71 -16.80 2.17
CA CYS A 26 5.36 -15.60 2.71
C CYS A 26 6.65 -15.29 1.94
N PHE A 27 6.80 -14.03 1.55
CA PHE A 27 7.99 -13.55 0.84
C PHE A 27 9.27 -13.80 1.64
N ILE A 28 9.20 -13.70 2.98
CA ILE A 28 10.37 -13.82 3.85
C ILE A 28 10.71 -15.27 4.15
N CYS A 29 9.75 -16.03 4.67
CA CYS A 29 10.03 -17.37 5.21
C CYS A 29 9.39 -18.53 4.46
N GLY A 30 8.54 -18.23 3.47
CA GLY A 30 7.88 -19.29 2.70
C GLY A 30 6.73 -19.98 3.40
N SER A 31 6.32 -19.51 4.57
CA SER A 31 5.15 -20.06 5.26
C SER A 31 3.92 -19.95 4.39
N THR A 32 3.08 -20.98 4.43
CA THR A 32 1.82 -21.00 3.68
C THR A 32 0.63 -20.68 4.57
N LYS A 33 0.87 -20.37 5.85
CA LYS A 33 -0.19 -20.14 6.83
C LYS A 33 -0.30 -18.68 7.22
N THR A 34 -1.54 -18.25 7.44
CA THR A 34 -1.85 -16.91 7.96
C THR A 34 -1.19 -15.81 7.13
N LEU A 35 -1.42 -15.85 5.83
CA LEU A 35 -0.83 -14.90 4.90
C LEU A 35 -1.64 -13.61 4.85
N GLU A 36 -0.94 -12.49 4.81
CA GLU A 36 -1.53 -11.16 4.74
C GLU A 36 -0.86 -10.36 3.64
N LEU A 37 -1.61 -9.44 3.06
CA LEU A 37 -1.08 -8.59 2.01
C LEU A 37 -0.52 -7.31 2.62
N HIS A 38 0.73 -7.01 2.26
CA HIS A 38 1.36 -5.76 2.64
C HIS A 38 1.60 -4.92 1.40
N HIS A 39 1.05 -3.70 1.37
CA HIS A 39 1.41 -2.76 0.31
C HIS A 39 2.48 -1.83 0.82
N LEU A 40 3.57 -1.79 0.07
CA LEU A 40 4.76 -1.03 0.43
C LEU A 40 4.46 0.48 0.49
N LEU A 41 3.63 0.96 -0.43
CA LEU A 41 3.27 2.36 -0.51
C LEU A 41 1.84 2.57 0.01
N SER A 42 1.65 3.56 0.87
CA SER A 42 0.33 3.89 1.39
C SER A 42 -0.54 4.49 0.29
N ILE A 43 -1.68 3.87 0.04
CA ILE A 43 -2.64 4.37 -0.95
C ILE A 43 -3.15 5.74 -0.54
N SER A 44 -3.40 5.94 0.76
CA SER A 44 -3.88 7.22 1.28
C SER A 44 -2.88 8.36 1.02
N GLU A 45 -1.61 8.09 1.27
CA GLU A 45 -0.58 9.10 1.04
C GLU A 45 -0.42 9.40 -0.45
N LEU A 46 -0.46 8.38 -1.29
CA LEU A 46 -0.39 8.55 -2.74
C LEU A 46 -1.56 9.38 -3.25
N PHE A 47 -2.76 9.08 -2.76
CA PHE A 47 -3.95 9.80 -3.18
C PHE A 47 -3.90 11.27 -2.76
N ASN A 48 -3.47 11.54 -1.52
CA ASN A 48 -3.34 12.91 -1.05
C ASN A 48 -2.34 13.71 -1.88
N LYS A 49 -1.20 13.12 -2.21
CA LYS A 49 -0.21 13.77 -3.07
C LYS A 49 -0.74 14.01 -4.47
N TRP A 50 -1.47 13.03 -4.99
CA TRP A 50 -2.09 13.15 -6.31
C TRP A 50 -3.11 14.28 -6.34
N CYS A 51 -3.91 14.41 -5.28
CA CYS A 51 -4.89 15.49 -5.19
C CYS A 51 -4.21 16.86 -5.14
N VAL A 52 -3.13 16.99 -4.38
CA VAL A 52 -2.37 18.24 -4.32
C VAL A 52 -1.82 18.60 -5.70
N LYS A 53 -1.22 17.64 -6.37
CA LYS A 53 -0.65 17.84 -7.71
C LYS A 53 -1.71 18.28 -8.72
N ASN A 54 -2.91 17.73 -8.61
CA ASN A 54 -4.00 18.03 -9.55
C ASN A 54 -4.92 19.14 -9.05
N LYS A 55 -4.51 19.83 -7.99
CA LYS A 55 -5.24 20.98 -7.42
C LYS A 55 -6.66 20.64 -7.00
N ILE A 56 -6.85 19.43 -6.49
CA ILE A 56 -8.13 19.00 -5.95
C ILE A 56 -8.12 19.30 -4.46
N HIS A 57 -8.90 20.27 -4.03
CA HIS A 57 -8.88 20.75 -2.65
C HIS A 57 -10.05 20.22 -1.82
N THR A 58 -11.16 19.90 -2.45
CA THR A 58 -12.34 19.37 -1.78
C THR A 58 -12.98 18.27 -2.59
N ILE A 59 -13.57 17.31 -1.90
CA ILE A 59 -14.36 16.26 -2.53
C ILE A 59 -15.73 16.33 -1.85
N GLU A 60 -16.73 16.77 -2.60
CA GLU A 60 -18.03 17.09 -2.04
C GLU A 60 -19.00 15.93 -1.97
N ASP A 61 -18.87 14.95 -2.84
CA ASP A 61 -19.78 13.81 -2.84
C ASP A 61 -19.13 12.53 -3.32
N VAL A 62 -19.86 11.43 -3.13
CA VAL A 62 -19.37 10.09 -3.45
C VAL A 62 -19.17 9.91 -4.96
N GLU A 63 -20.03 10.51 -5.77
CA GLU A 63 -19.91 10.39 -7.22
C GLU A 63 -18.60 10.99 -7.72
N TYR A 64 -18.19 12.10 -7.12
CA TYR A 64 -16.94 12.74 -7.48
C TYR A 64 -15.74 11.85 -7.11
N ILE A 65 -15.75 11.27 -5.91
CA ILE A 65 -14.65 10.40 -5.48
C ILE A 65 -14.57 9.14 -6.34
N LYS A 66 -15.70 8.61 -6.79
CA LYS A 66 -15.73 7.47 -7.70
C LYS A 66 -15.15 7.79 -9.07
N LYS A 67 -15.29 9.02 -9.49
CA LYS A 67 -14.69 9.50 -10.73
C LYS A 67 -13.18 9.66 -10.55
N LEU A 68 -12.77 10.27 -9.46
CA LEU A 68 -11.36 10.52 -9.17
C LEU A 68 -10.56 9.24 -9.03
N ARG A 69 -11.13 8.18 -8.44
CA ARG A 69 -10.39 6.95 -8.21
C ARG A 69 -9.95 6.28 -9.50
N VAL A 70 -10.71 6.44 -10.58
CA VAL A 70 -10.34 5.89 -11.89
C VAL A 70 -9.13 6.64 -12.45
N GLU A 71 -9.15 7.97 -12.36
CA GLU A 71 -8.05 8.79 -12.83
C GLU A 71 -6.79 8.59 -11.99
N PHE A 72 -6.96 8.50 -10.68
CA PHE A 72 -5.87 8.23 -9.74
C PHE A 72 -5.21 6.89 -10.05
N ALA A 73 -6.01 5.85 -10.23
CA ALA A 73 -5.49 4.51 -10.51
C ALA A 73 -4.67 4.48 -11.79
N LYS A 74 -5.09 5.25 -12.78
CA LYS A 74 -4.38 5.33 -14.05
C LYS A 74 -3.07 6.12 -13.90
N ASP A 75 -3.14 7.27 -13.23
CA ASP A 75 -1.98 8.14 -13.08
C ASP A 75 -0.91 7.55 -12.18
N CYS A 76 -1.31 6.75 -11.20
CA CYS A 76 -0.40 6.12 -10.24
C CYS A 76 -0.25 4.62 -10.47
N GLU A 77 -0.49 4.17 -11.67
CA GLU A 77 -0.45 2.76 -12.04
C GLU A 77 0.82 2.07 -11.58
N ASN A 78 1.96 2.73 -11.74
CA ASN A 78 3.24 2.17 -11.39
C ASN A 78 3.40 1.95 -9.89
N GLU A 79 3.06 2.97 -9.10
CA GLU A 79 3.15 2.90 -7.63
C GLU A 79 2.15 1.91 -7.05
N LEU A 80 1.03 1.70 -7.73
CA LEU A 80 -0.02 0.79 -7.27
C LEU A 80 0.14 -0.62 -7.80
N SER A 81 1.22 -0.89 -8.56
CA SER A 81 1.44 -2.18 -9.19
C SER A 81 1.81 -3.26 -8.19
N HIS A 82 1.74 -4.51 -8.64
CA HIS A 82 2.08 -5.68 -7.83
C HIS A 82 3.53 -5.71 -7.39
N GLU A 83 4.41 -4.95 -8.04
CA GLU A 83 5.81 -4.88 -7.65
C GLU A 83 6.00 -4.21 -6.27
N HIS A 84 4.98 -3.49 -5.80
CA HIS A 84 4.98 -2.87 -4.47
C HIS A 84 4.11 -3.62 -3.47
N LEU A 85 3.71 -4.86 -3.81
CA LEU A 85 2.90 -5.69 -2.95
C LEU A 85 3.70 -6.89 -2.47
N TYR A 86 3.56 -7.20 -1.19
CA TYR A 86 4.25 -8.32 -0.58
C TYR A 86 3.25 -9.19 0.17
N THR A 87 3.37 -10.51 0.01
CA THR A 87 2.62 -11.46 0.80
C THR A 87 3.50 -11.85 1.98
N LEU A 88 3.03 -11.62 3.20
CA LEU A 88 3.77 -11.90 4.42
C LEU A 88 2.93 -12.71 5.37
N CYS A 89 3.56 -13.62 6.11
CA CYS A 89 2.85 -14.30 7.19
C CYS A 89 2.60 -13.28 8.31
N SER A 90 1.61 -13.58 9.15
CA SER A 90 1.21 -12.68 10.23
C SER A 90 2.39 -12.25 11.10
N ALA A 91 3.28 -13.19 11.45
CA ALA A 91 4.42 -12.90 12.31
C ALA A 91 5.37 -11.87 11.68
N HIS A 92 5.73 -12.06 10.43
CA HIS A 92 6.65 -11.13 9.75
C HIS A 92 6.00 -9.81 9.43
N HIS A 93 4.70 -9.81 9.13
CA HIS A 93 3.96 -8.57 8.90
C HIS A 93 3.91 -7.73 10.17
N LYS A 94 3.67 -8.36 11.33
CA LYS A 94 3.70 -7.69 12.61
C LYS A 94 5.09 -7.15 12.94
N GLN A 95 6.12 -7.92 12.63
CA GLN A 95 7.50 -7.49 12.86
C GLN A 95 7.82 -6.23 12.05
N LEU A 96 7.43 -6.20 10.79
CA LEU A 96 7.63 -5.04 9.93
C LEU A 96 7.00 -3.79 10.56
N HIS A 97 5.75 -3.90 10.98
CA HIS A 97 5.04 -2.77 11.58
C HIS A 97 5.56 -2.40 12.96
N SER A 98 6.17 -3.34 13.69
CA SER A 98 6.77 -3.02 14.98
C SER A 98 8.05 -2.20 14.81
N ILE A 99 8.75 -2.37 13.68
CA ILE A 99 9.98 -1.65 13.39
C ILE A 99 9.69 -0.27 12.79
N TYR A 100 8.78 -0.20 11.83
CA TYR A 100 8.55 1.00 11.02
C TYR A 100 7.28 1.76 11.38
N GLY A 101 6.43 1.19 12.23
CA GLY A 101 5.17 1.79 12.64
C GLY A 101 4.00 1.26 11.83
N GLN A 102 2.80 1.43 12.38
CA GLN A 102 1.56 0.97 11.76
C GLN A 102 1.28 1.72 10.46
N THR A 103 1.56 3.03 10.46
CA THR A 103 1.37 3.89 9.29
C THR A 103 2.64 4.67 9.06
N TYR A 104 3.55 4.10 8.30
CA TYR A 104 4.79 4.79 7.95
C TYR A 104 4.62 5.63 6.68
N SER A 105 5.47 6.64 6.52
CA SER A 105 5.44 7.48 5.32
C SER A 105 6.06 6.76 4.13
N ASN A 106 5.58 7.07 2.93
CA ASN A 106 6.07 6.43 1.71
C ASN A 106 7.56 6.68 1.43
N HIS A 107 8.15 7.71 2.05
CA HIS A 107 9.58 7.95 1.86
C HIS A 107 10.43 6.83 2.50
N LEU A 108 9.86 6.02 3.39
CA LEU A 108 10.53 4.87 3.99
C LEU A 108 10.48 3.63 3.11
N ALA A 109 9.71 3.66 2.02
CA ALA A 109 9.53 2.48 1.18
C ALA A 109 10.83 1.83 0.71
N PRO A 110 11.86 2.58 0.24
CA PRO A 110 13.11 1.94 -0.18
C PRO A 110 13.81 1.22 0.98
N LYS A 111 13.75 1.80 2.18
CA LYS A 111 14.36 1.21 3.37
C LYS A 111 13.64 -0.08 3.77
N ILE A 112 12.32 -0.07 3.72
CA ILE A 112 11.51 -1.23 4.05
C ILE A 112 11.69 -2.34 3.02
N LYS A 113 11.76 -1.98 1.75
CA LYS A 113 12.02 -2.94 0.69
C LYS A 113 13.36 -3.65 0.93
N ASN A 114 14.38 -2.89 1.29
CA ASN A 114 15.70 -3.45 1.60
C ASN A 114 15.61 -4.38 2.80
N TRP A 115 14.87 -4.00 3.85
CA TRP A 115 14.68 -4.85 5.02
C TRP A 115 14.03 -6.19 4.64
N LEU A 116 13.00 -6.14 3.79
CA LEU A 116 12.32 -7.34 3.31
C LEU A 116 13.28 -8.28 2.59
N GLU A 117 14.13 -7.74 1.72
CA GLU A 117 15.14 -8.53 0.99
C GLU A 117 16.17 -9.16 1.93
N ILE A 118 16.60 -8.40 2.93
CA ILE A 118 17.56 -8.89 3.93
C ILE A 118 16.94 -10.03 4.73
N GLN A 119 15.70 -9.87 5.17
CA GLN A 119 15.01 -10.91 5.94
C GLN A 119 14.81 -12.17 5.11
N LYS A 120 14.48 -12.01 3.84
CA LYS A 120 14.34 -13.14 2.92
C LYS A 120 15.65 -13.91 2.83
N ALA A 121 16.76 -13.20 2.65
CA ALA A 121 18.08 -13.82 2.57
C ALA A 121 18.45 -14.55 3.87
N LYS A 122 18.13 -13.93 5.02
CA LYS A 122 18.39 -14.55 6.33
C LYS A 122 17.64 -15.85 6.53
N ASN A 123 16.51 -16.00 5.84
CA ASN A 123 15.71 -17.22 5.89
C ASN A 123 16.09 -18.21 4.79
N GLY A 124 17.24 -17.99 4.14
CA GLY A 124 17.75 -18.89 3.12
C GLY A 124 17.01 -18.84 1.80
N ARG A 125 16.25 -17.80 1.56
CA ARG A 125 15.47 -17.64 0.33
C ARG A 125 16.16 -16.62 -0.57
N VAL A 126 16.36 -17.01 -1.78
CA VAL A 126 17.04 -16.15 -2.76
C VAL A 126 16.16 -15.91 -3.97
#